data_e0e98b153da51a6657bedf5d889dcf2e
#
_entry.id   e0e98b153da51a6657bedf5d889dcf2e
#
_cell.length_a   1.000
_cell.length_b   1.000
_cell.length_c   1.000
_cell.angle_alpha   90.00
_cell.angle_beta   90.00
_cell.angle_gamma   90.00
#
_symmetry.space_group_name_H-M   'P 1'
#
loop_
_entity.id
_entity.type
_entity.pdbx_description
1 polymer ?
#
loop_
_entity_poly.entity_id
_entity_poly.type
_entity_poly.pdbx_seq_one_letter_code
_entity_poly.pdbx_strand_id
1 'polypeptide(L)'
;FRDAHIVIGGGGDSAIDWVLSLVGIAAHITLVHRRDKFRAAPDMVAKVKALAEQGKITLATPYQLKGLEGASGKLSGVIIADLEGVQKTIAADYLLPFYGLATDLSIVSKWGVDVEHHHICINPRNALTNIDGIYAIGDVATYEDKLKLILTGFAEAAQAAHSIYQQLKPDTPLHFEYSTTKGVP
;
A
#
# COMPACT_ATOMS: atom_id res chain seq x y z
N PHE A 1 20.96 5.97 5.17
CA PHE A 1 20.33 7.30 5.07
C PHE A 1 20.90 8.33 6.05
N ARG A 2 21.89 7.94 6.85
CA ARG A 2 22.54 8.88 7.79
C ARG A 2 23.18 10.03 7.03
N ASP A 3 22.93 11.25 7.52
CA ASP A 3 23.49 12.50 6.98
C ASP A 3 23.17 12.77 5.49
N ALA A 4 22.16 12.10 4.93
CA ALA A 4 21.75 12.22 3.55
C ALA A 4 20.58 13.19 3.36
N HIS A 5 20.48 13.79 2.19
CA HIS A 5 19.31 14.53 1.72
C HIS A 5 18.34 13.56 1.03
N ILE A 6 17.13 13.43 1.56
CA ILE A 6 16.15 12.45 1.09
C ILE A 6 14.93 13.16 0.57
N VAL A 7 14.48 12.78 -0.62
CA VAL A 7 13.16 13.13 -1.14
C VAL A 7 12.22 11.93 -0.93
N ILE A 8 11.09 12.14 -0.26
CA ILE A 8 10.03 11.16 -0.08
C ILE A 8 8.83 11.58 -0.89
N GLY A 9 8.39 10.74 -1.83
CA GLY A 9 7.23 10.99 -2.68
C GLY A 9 6.01 10.20 -2.22
N GLY A 10 4.93 10.87 -1.84
CA GLY A 10 3.69 10.20 -1.42
C GLY A 10 2.87 11.01 -0.42
N GLY A 11 1.69 10.50 -0.08
CA GLY A 11 0.78 11.18 0.87
C GLY A 11 -0.11 10.21 1.64
N GLY A 12 0.22 8.91 1.62
CA GLY A 12 -0.39 7.86 2.44
C GLY A 12 0.47 7.53 3.66
N ASP A 13 0.01 6.57 4.47
CA ASP A 13 0.66 6.18 5.73
C ASP A 13 2.13 5.82 5.55
N SER A 14 2.48 5.02 4.54
CA SER A 14 3.89 4.64 4.30
C SER A 14 4.82 5.83 4.11
N ALA A 15 4.41 6.86 3.35
CA ALA A 15 5.25 8.05 3.17
C ALA A 15 5.45 8.80 4.47
N ILE A 16 4.38 8.96 5.25
CA ILE A 16 4.39 9.66 6.54
C ILE A 16 5.23 8.89 7.57
N ASP A 17 5.08 7.57 7.66
CA ASP A 17 5.85 6.71 8.57
C ASP A 17 7.35 6.80 8.28
N TRP A 18 7.74 6.79 7.00
CA TRP A 18 9.15 6.93 6.63
C TRP A 18 9.70 8.32 6.93
N VAL A 19 8.93 9.39 6.78
CA VAL A 19 9.35 10.74 7.23
C VAL A 19 9.65 10.73 8.73
N LEU A 20 8.71 10.22 9.53
CA LEU A 20 8.84 10.18 11.00
C LEU A 20 9.99 9.28 11.47
N SER A 21 10.23 8.17 10.76
CA SER A 21 11.32 7.24 11.07
C SER A 21 12.70 7.80 10.73
N LEU A 22 12.80 8.66 9.72
CA LEU A 22 14.10 9.15 9.22
C LEU A 22 14.47 10.56 9.68
N VAL A 23 13.53 11.35 10.23
CA VAL A 23 13.77 12.76 10.59
C VAL A 23 14.90 12.98 11.60
N GLY A 24 15.27 12.00 12.39
CA GLY A 24 16.42 12.05 13.33
C GLY A 24 17.69 11.41 12.77
N ILE A 25 17.68 10.92 11.54
CA ILE A 25 18.78 10.16 10.92
C ILE A 25 19.33 10.89 9.69
N ALA A 26 18.43 11.35 8.81
CA ALA A 26 18.79 12.08 7.60
C ALA A 26 19.26 13.51 7.91
N ALA A 27 20.11 14.07 7.05
CA ALA A 27 20.49 15.48 7.13
C ALA A 27 19.27 16.38 6.85
N HIS A 28 18.46 16.04 5.85
CA HIS A 28 17.23 16.73 5.52
C HIS A 28 16.26 15.83 4.77
N ILE A 29 14.96 16.03 5.00
CA ILE A 29 13.90 15.33 4.30
C ILE A 29 12.98 16.33 3.60
N THR A 30 12.73 16.13 2.32
CA THR A 30 11.66 16.82 1.58
C THR A 30 10.54 15.83 1.27
N LEU A 31 9.35 16.06 1.84
CA LEU A 31 8.15 15.29 1.51
C LEU A 31 7.40 15.97 0.36
N VAL A 32 7.30 15.26 -0.76
CA VAL A 32 6.62 15.73 -1.98
C VAL A 32 5.27 15.06 -2.11
N HIS A 33 4.19 15.85 -2.18
CA HIS A 33 2.85 15.32 -2.40
C HIS A 33 2.05 16.23 -3.36
N ARG A 34 1.28 15.58 -4.25
CA ARG A 34 0.52 16.28 -5.31
C ARG A 34 -0.72 17.05 -4.82
N ARG A 35 -1.09 16.93 -3.57
CA ARG A 35 -2.26 17.59 -2.94
C ARG A 35 -1.88 18.12 -1.58
N ASP A 36 -2.57 19.14 -1.10
CA ASP A 36 -2.39 19.66 0.26
C ASP A 36 -3.01 18.75 1.32
N LYS A 37 -3.93 17.85 0.91
CA LYS A 37 -4.59 16.87 1.78
C LYS A 37 -3.90 15.52 1.69
N PHE A 38 -3.33 15.07 2.81
CA PHE A 38 -2.78 13.73 2.97
C PHE A 38 -3.89 12.69 3.24
N ARG A 39 -3.61 11.43 2.90
CA ARG A 39 -4.52 10.30 3.15
C ARG A 39 -4.13 9.45 4.36
N ALA A 40 -2.98 9.74 4.95
CA ALA A 40 -2.49 9.08 6.16
C ALA A 40 -3.32 9.46 7.39
N ALA A 41 -3.13 8.72 8.48
CA ALA A 41 -3.78 8.94 9.76
C ALA A 41 -3.58 10.40 10.25
N PRO A 42 -4.66 11.09 10.71
CA PRO A 42 -4.62 12.52 11.02
C PRO A 42 -3.54 12.93 12.00
N ASP A 43 -3.34 12.16 13.06
CA ASP A 43 -2.32 12.45 14.11
C ASP A 43 -0.90 12.30 13.57
N MET A 44 -0.65 11.40 12.64
CA MET A 44 0.66 11.24 12.00
C MET A 44 0.93 12.41 11.06
N VAL A 45 -0.08 12.85 10.31
CA VAL A 45 -0.01 14.06 9.47
C VAL A 45 0.25 15.30 10.30
N ALA A 46 -0.40 15.44 11.47
CA ALA A 46 -0.18 16.57 12.38
C ALA A 46 1.29 16.63 12.86
N LYS A 47 1.88 15.48 13.22
CA LYS A 47 3.30 15.38 13.60
C LYS A 47 4.22 15.85 12.48
N VAL A 48 3.99 15.39 11.25
CA VAL A 48 4.80 15.79 10.08
C VAL A 48 4.67 17.28 9.79
N LYS A 49 3.49 17.87 9.90
CA LYS A 49 3.28 19.32 9.75
C LYS A 49 4.03 20.11 10.83
N ALA A 50 3.97 19.67 12.08
CA ALA A 50 4.72 20.30 13.17
C ALA A 50 6.24 20.23 12.95
N LEU A 51 6.77 19.15 12.40
CA LEU A 51 8.18 19.04 12.02
C LEU A 51 8.55 20.00 10.89
N ALA A 52 7.66 20.23 9.94
CA ALA A 52 7.88 21.21 8.88
C ALA A 52 7.85 22.65 9.41
N GLU A 53 6.92 22.98 10.31
CA GLU A 53 6.87 24.29 11.00
C GLU A 53 8.14 24.55 11.82
N GLN A 54 8.74 23.52 12.40
CA GLN A 54 10.03 23.59 13.11
C GLN A 54 11.25 23.65 12.18
N GLY A 55 11.05 23.61 10.86
CA GLY A 55 12.15 23.61 9.88
C GLY A 55 12.96 22.30 9.81
N LYS A 56 12.51 21.21 10.45
CA LYS A 56 13.20 19.92 10.47
C LYS A 56 13.05 19.14 9.17
N ILE A 57 11.99 19.41 8.43
CA ILE A 57 11.70 18.85 7.12
C ILE A 57 11.12 19.93 6.20
N THR A 58 11.07 19.67 4.90
CA THR A 58 10.37 20.51 3.92
C THR A 58 9.13 19.79 3.41
N LEU A 59 7.95 20.45 3.43
CA LEU A 59 6.77 20.01 2.71
C LEU A 59 6.72 20.68 1.34
N ALA A 60 6.80 19.89 0.28
CA ALA A 60 6.60 20.34 -1.09
C ALA A 60 5.21 19.87 -1.58
N THR A 61 4.20 20.69 -1.33
CA THR A 61 2.81 20.49 -1.77
C THR A 61 2.29 21.80 -2.39
N PRO A 62 1.46 21.76 -3.40
CA PRO A 62 1.14 20.62 -4.28
C PRO A 62 2.18 20.44 -5.40
N TYR A 63 2.98 19.41 -5.32
CA TYR A 63 4.01 19.10 -6.32
C TYR A 63 3.99 17.63 -6.73
N GLN A 64 4.40 17.36 -7.98
CA GLN A 64 4.56 16.00 -8.53
C GLN A 64 6.02 15.78 -8.94
N LEU A 65 6.48 14.53 -8.83
CA LEU A 65 7.76 14.13 -9.40
C LEU A 65 7.70 14.17 -10.93
N LYS A 66 8.74 14.71 -11.55
CA LYS A 66 8.88 14.81 -13.02
C LYS A 66 10.11 14.13 -13.56
N GLY A 67 11.21 14.12 -12.83
CA GLY A 67 12.44 13.53 -13.30
C GLY A 67 13.49 13.42 -12.21
N LEU A 68 14.62 12.88 -12.60
CA LEU A 68 15.79 12.68 -11.74
C LEU A 68 17.02 13.29 -12.41
N GLU A 69 17.89 13.85 -11.61
CA GLU A 69 19.23 14.26 -12.02
C GLU A 69 20.27 13.38 -11.34
N GLY A 70 21.31 13.04 -12.06
CA GLY A 70 22.40 12.22 -11.51
C GLY A 70 23.37 11.75 -12.58
N ALA A 71 24.46 11.16 -12.15
CA ALA A 71 25.48 10.59 -13.03
C ALA A 71 26.07 9.32 -12.43
N SER A 72 26.52 8.40 -13.30
CA SER A 72 27.18 7.16 -12.88
C SER A 72 26.42 6.34 -11.83
N GLY A 73 25.07 6.32 -11.93
CA GLY A 73 24.21 5.56 -11.01
C GLY A 73 24.00 6.23 -9.64
N LYS A 74 24.45 7.49 -9.46
CA LYS A 74 24.23 8.27 -8.25
C LYS A 74 23.21 9.36 -8.52
N LEU A 75 22.21 9.48 -7.65
CA LEU A 75 21.24 10.58 -7.65
C LEU A 75 21.93 11.86 -7.12
N SER A 76 21.63 12.99 -7.74
CA SER A 76 22.06 14.32 -7.28
C SER A 76 20.91 15.30 -7.12
N GLY A 77 19.76 15.01 -7.73
CA GLY A 77 18.59 15.85 -7.64
C GLY A 77 17.30 15.16 -8.10
N VAL A 78 16.19 15.68 -7.59
CA VAL A 78 14.84 15.28 -7.97
C VAL A 78 14.09 16.47 -8.54
N ILE A 79 13.62 16.36 -9.77
CA ILE A 79 12.84 17.40 -10.44
C ILE A 79 11.38 17.23 -10.04
N ILE A 80 10.79 18.27 -9.48
CA ILE A 80 9.37 18.34 -9.15
C ILE A 80 8.70 19.50 -9.93
N ALA A 81 7.40 19.36 -10.17
CA ALA A 81 6.60 20.42 -10.79
C ALA A 81 5.33 20.68 -9.98
N ASP A 82 4.91 21.94 -9.95
CA ASP A 82 3.60 22.35 -9.43
C ASP A 82 2.46 22.03 -10.40
N LEU A 83 1.24 22.50 -10.09
CA LEU A 83 0.05 22.27 -10.90
C LEU A 83 0.07 23.01 -12.24
N GLU A 84 0.82 24.09 -12.34
CA GLU A 84 1.01 24.90 -13.56
C GLU A 84 2.15 24.34 -14.43
N GLY A 85 2.88 23.35 -13.94
CA GLY A 85 3.99 22.70 -14.64
C GLY A 85 5.34 23.41 -14.44
N VAL A 86 5.43 24.40 -13.56
CA VAL A 86 6.69 25.04 -13.22
C VAL A 86 7.57 24.06 -12.45
N GLN A 87 8.76 23.84 -12.97
CA GLN A 87 9.69 22.85 -12.43
C GLN A 87 10.73 23.49 -11.52
N LYS A 88 11.14 22.72 -10.52
CA LYS A 88 12.32 23.00 -9.70
C LYS A 88 13.05 21.71 -9.34
N THR A 89 14.37 21.80 -9.17
CA THR A 89 15.18 20.66 -8.72
C THR A 89 15.44 20.77 -7.22
N ILE A 90 15.27 19.65 -6.53
CA ILE A 90 15.60 19.49 -5.11
C ILE A 90 16.86 18.62 -5.05
N ALA A 91 17.94 19.12 -4.45
CA ALA A 91 19.13 18.32 -4.21
C ALA A 91 18.79 17.10 -3.34
N ALA A 92 19.18 15.91 -3.77
CA ALA A 92 18.86 14.67 -3.10
C ALA A 92 19.87 13.56 -3.39
N ASP A 93 20.24 12.83 -2.34
CA ASP A 93 21.05 11.62 -2.42
C ASP A 93 20.17 10.39 -2.65
N TYR A 94 18.92 10.42 -2.14
CA TYR A 94 17.95 9.32 -2.25
C TYR A 94 16.54 9.82 -2.56
N LEU A 95 15.82 9.01 -3.34
CA LEU A 95 14.39 9.15 -3.58
C LEU A 95 13.67 7.90 -3.07
N LEU A 96 12.67 8.07 -2.20
CA LEU A 96 11.79 7.02 -1.68
C LEU A 96 10.36 7.27 -2.18
N PRO A 97 9.91 6.61 -3.28
CA PRO A 97 8.57 6.79 -3.82
C PRO A 97 7.58 5.83 -3.16
N PHE A 98 6.51 6.39 -2.55
CA PHE A 98 5.40 5.64 -1.92
C PHE A 98 4.08 5.97 -2.61
N TYR A 99 3.93 5.54 -3.87
CA TYR A 99 2.75 5.82 -4.69
C TYR A 99 1.65 4.78 -4.60
N GLY A 100 1.85 3.74 -3.78
CA GLY A 100 0.96 2.60 -3.66
C GLY A 100 1.18 1.59 -4.78
N LEU A 101 0.25 0.64 -4.87
CA LEU A 101 0.26 -0.41 -5.86
C LEU A 101 -0.82 -0.12 -6.92
N ALA A 102 -0.48 -0.34 -8.18
CA ALA A 102 -1.44 -0.40 -9.27
C ALA A 102 -1.69 -1.87 -9.59
N THR A 103 -2.94 -2.32 -9.40
CA THR A 103 -3.35 -3.69 -9.71
C THR A 103 -3.81 -3.74 -11.16
N ASP A 104 -3.12 -4.51 -12.00
CA ASP A 104 -3.56 -4.83 -13.35
C ASP A 104 -4.29 -6.18 -13.35
N LEU A 105 -5.60 -6.14 -13.50
CA LEU A 105 -6.46 -7.32 -13.59
C LEU A 105 -6.86 -7.67 -15.03
N SER A 106 -6.20 -7.11 -16.03
CA SER A 106 -6.55 -7.31 -17.45
C SER A 106 -6.55 -8.79 -17.88
N ILE A 107 -5.67 -9.60 -17.29
CA ILE A 107 -5.61 -11.04 -17.53
C ILE A 107 -6.76 -11.76 -16.84
N VAL A 108 -6.99 -11.44 -15.57
CA VAL A 108 -8.02 -12.10 -14.74
C VAL A 108 -9.43 -11.76 -15.25
N SER A 109 -9.65 -10.53 -15.70
CA SER A 109 -10.94 -10.12 -16.30
C SER A 109 -11.31 -10.94 -17.54
N LYS A 110 -10.32 -11.44 -18.31
CA LYS A 110 -10.57 -12.31 -19.45
C LYS A 110 -11.09 -13.70 -19.07
N TRP A 111 -10.98 -14.10 -17.83
CA TRP A 111 -11.54 -15.35 -17.32
C TRP A 111 -13.04 -15.25 -17.01
N GLY A 112 -13.63 -14.06 -17.15
CA GLY A 112 -15.04 -13.80 -16.85
C GLY A 112 -15.32 -13.55 -15.37
N VAL A 113 -14.27 -13.29 -14.58
CA VAL A 113 -14.40 -12.97 -13.16
C VAL A 113 -14.91 -11.53 -13.01
N ASP A 114 -15.89 -11.33 -12.13
CA ASP A 114 -16.44 -10.00 -11.84
C ASP A 114 -15.40 -9.14 -11.12
N VAL A 115 -15.15 -7.93 -11.69
CA VAL A 115 -14.17 -6.97 -11.19
C VAL A 115 -14.85 -5.63 -10.93
N GLU A 116 -14.66 -5.10 -9.73
CA GLU A 116 -15.14 -3.78 -9.33
C GLU A 116 -13.99 -2.95 -8.75
N HIS A 117 -13.82 -1.70 -9.24
CA HIS A 117 -12.78 -0.77 -8.76
C HIS A 117 -11.37 -1.39 -8.68
N HIS A 118 -10.96 -2.17 -9.70
CA HIS A 118 -9.69 -2.89 -9.75
C HIS A 118 -9.52 -3.98 -8.68
N HIS A 119 -10.64 -4.59 -8.22
CA HIS A 119 -10.65 -5.71 -7.28
C HIS A 119 -11.59 -6.79 -7.77
N ILE A 120 -11.31 -8.04 -7.40
CA ILE A 120 -12.11 -9.21 -7.75
C ILE A 120 -13.27 -9.32 -6.76
N CYS A 121 -14.51 -9.35 -7.25
CA CYS A 121 -15.69 -9.54 -6.42
C CYS A 121 -15.74 -10.97 -5.90
N ILE A 122 -15.97 -11.14 -4.60
CA ILE A 122 -16.08 -12.46 -3.96
C ILE A 122 -17.28 -12.53 -3.03
N ASN A 123 -17.71 -13.75 -2.77
CA ASN A 123 -18.62 -14.04 -1.67
C ASN A 123 -17.83 -14.02 -0.35
N PRO A 124 -18.15 -13.14 0.62
CA PRO A 124 -17.38 -13.01 1.87
C PRO A 124 -17.45 -14.24 2.78
N ARG A 125 -18.37 -15.20 2.53
CA ARG A 125 -18.50 -16.41 3.34
C ARG A 125 -17.48 -17.49 2.99
N ASN A 126 -17.02 -17.54 1.75
CA ASN A 126 -16.19 -18.62 1.24
C ASN A 126 -15.10 -18.19 0.27
N ALA A 127 -14.95 -16.88 0.04
CA ALA A 127 -14.01 -16.28 -0.89
C ALA A 127 -14.14 -16.73 -2.37
N LEU A 128 -15.27 -17.35 -2.76
CA LEU A 128 -15.56 -17.79 -4.13
C LEU A 128 -15.91 -16.56 -5.00
N THR A 129 -15.41 -16.53 -6.22
CA THR A 129 -15.83 -15.57 -7.25
C THR A 129 -17.17 -15.97 -7.88
N ASN A 130 -17.61 -15.21 -8.90
CA ASN A 130 -18.76 -15.60 -9.73
C ASN A 130 -18.47 -16.83 -10.64
N ILE A 131 -17.22 -17.28 -10.72
CA ILE A 131 -16.80 -18.45 -11.50
C ILE A 131 -16.48 -19.61 -10.55
N ASP A 132 -17.16 -20.73 -10.73
CA ASP A 132 -16.93 -21.93 -9.93
C ASP A 132 -15.49 -22.40 -10.00
N GLY A 133 -14.91 -22.71 -8.83
CA GLY A 133 -13.51 -23.16 -8.71
C GLY A 133 -12.47 -22.04 -8.72
N ILE A 134 -12.89 -20.77 -8.91
CA ILE A 134 -11.99 -19.60 -8.80
C ILE A 134 -12.26 -18.85 -7.50
N TYR A 135 -11.25 -18.73 -6.68
CA TYR A 135 -11.27 -18.04 -5.40
C TYR A 135 -10.31 -16.84 -5.43
N ALA A 136 -10.62 -15.78 -4.71
CA ALA A 136 -9.72 -14.64 -4.52
C ALA A 136 -9.69 -14.21 -3.05
N ILE A 137 -8.49 -13.87 -2.55
CA ILE A 137 -8.27 -13.51 -1.15
C ILE A 137 -7.32 -12.32 -1.04
N GLY A 138 -7.30 -11.68 0.12
CA GLY A 138 -6.39 -10.55 0.40
C GLY A 138 -6.82 -9.27 -0.32
N ASP A 139 -5.88 -8.37 -0.53
CA ASP A 139 -6.15 -7.00 -1.02
C ASP A 139 -6.73 -6.94 -2.44
N VAL A 140 -6.54 -7.98 -3.24
CA VAL A 140 -7.12 -8.07 -4.59
C VAL A 140 -8.62 -8.38 -4.58
N ALA A 141 -9.12 -9.02 -3.51
CA ALA A 141 -10.52 -9.36 -3.36
C ALA A 141 -11.34 -8.19 -2.79
N THR A 142 -12.63 -8.09 -3.17
CA THR A 142 -13.55 -7.09 -2.64
C THR A 142 -14.92 -7.65 -2.36
N TYR A 143 -15.59 -7.08 -1.36
CA TYR A 143 -16.99 -7.22 -0.98
C TYR A 143 -17.40 -6.02 -0.13
N GLU A 144 -18.66 -5.84 0.15
CA GLU A 144 -19.18 -4.74 0.96
C GLU A 144 -18.50 -4.70 2.34
N ASP A 145 -18.09 -3.51 2.78
CA ASP A 145 -17.41 -3.23 4.07
C ASP A 145 -16.07 -3.97 4.29
N LYS A 146 -15.42 -4.45 3.23
CA LYS A 146 -14.13 -5.11 3.36
C LYS A 146 -13.06 -4.19 3.93
N LEU A 147 -12.40 -4.65 4.99
CA LEU A 147 -11.17 -4.05 5.51
C LEU A 147 -9.94 -4.70 4.85
N LYS A 148 -9.08 -3.88 4.25
CA LYS A 148 -7.82 -4.33 3.64
C LYS A 148 -6.74 -4.47 4.71
N LEU A 149 -6.76 -5.60 5.40
CA LEU A 149 -5.82 -5.96 6.45
C LEU A 149 -5.22 -7.34 6.15
N ILE A 150 -3.98 -7.55 6.57
CA ILE A 150 -3.33 -8.88 6.50
C ILE A 150 -4.19 -9.92 7.22
N LEU A 151 -4.75 -9.57 8.38
CA LEU A 151 -5.65 -10.44 9.15
C LEU A 151 -6.87 -10.89 8.33
N THR A 152 -7.51 -9.96 7.62
CA THR A 152 -8.66 -10.27 6.75
C THR A 152 -8.26 -11.25 5.64
N GLY A 153 -7.11 -11.02 5.00
CA GLY A 153 -6.61 -11.93 3.96
C GLY A 153 -6.33 -13.34 4.47
N PHE A 154 -5.79 -13.51 5.69
CA PHE A 154 -5.62 -14.82 6.31
C PHE A 154 -6.95 -15.50 6.67
N ALA A 155 -7.93 -14.73 7.16
CA ALA A 155 -9.26 -15.25 7.43
C ALA A 155 -9.95 -15.75 6.13
N GLU A 156 -9.86 -14.97 5.06
CA GLU A 156 -10.36 -15.35 3.73
C GLU A 156 -9.67 -16.62 3.20
N ALA A 157 -8.34 -16.75 3.42
CA ALA A 157 -7.60 -17.96 3.03
C ALA A 157 -8.13 -19.22 3.75
N ALA A 158 -8.42 -19.11 5.04
CA ALA A 158 -9.00 -20.21 5.80
C ALA A 158 -10.42 -20.58 5.29
N GLN A 159 -11.26 -19.59 5.01
CA GLN A 159 -12.59 -19.77 4.44
C GLN A 159 -12.55 -20.43 3.05
N ALA A 160 -11.65 -19.93 2.18
CA ALA A 160 -11.43 -20.51 0.85
C ALA A 160 -10.98 -21.98 0.96
N ALA A 161 -10.01 -22.28 1.80
CA ALA A 161 -9.51 -23.65 2.00
C ALA A 161 -10.62 -24.60 2.45
N HIS A 162 -11.46 -24.17 3.39
CA HIS A 162 -12.64 -24.93 3.83
C HIS A 162 -13.63 -25.19 2.69
N SER A 163 -13.96 -24.16 1.93
CA SER A 163 -14.87 -24.27 0.79
C SER A 163 -14.33 -25.21 -0.30
N ILE A 164 -13.05 -25.07 -0.63
CA ILE A 164 -12.36 -25.93 -1.61
C ILE A 164 -12.37 -27.39 -1.14
N TYR A 165 -12.09 -27.63 0.15
CA TYR A 165 -12.12 -28.99 0.69
C TYR A 165 -13.51 -29.64 0.54
N GLN A 166 -14.56 -28.92 0.92
CA GLN A 166 -15.94 -29.43 0.79
C GLN A 166 -16.33 -29.70 -0.65
N GLN A 167 -15.87 -28.85 -1.59
CA GLN A 167 -16.13 -29.05 -3.01
C GLN A 167 -15.41 -30.30 -3.58
N LEU A 168 -14.16 -30.53 -3.16
CA LEU A 168 -13.35 -31.65 -3.62
C LEU A 168 -13.66 -32.97 -2.91
N LYS A 169 -14.24 -32.91 -1.71
CA LYS A 169 -14.54 -34.06 -0.85
C LYS A 169 -15.95 -33.99 -0.28
N PRO A 170 -16.99 -33.96 -1.12
CA PRO A 170 -18.36 -33.73 -0.66
C PRO A 170 -18.87 -34.78 0.33
N ASP A 171 -18.39 -36.03 0.22
CA ASP A 171 -18.80 -37.14 1.07
C ASP A 171 -17.95 -37.28 2.35
N THR A 172 -17.00 -36.42 2.54
CA THR A 172 -16.07 -36.48 3.70
C THR A 172 -16.29 -35.25 4.60
N PRO A 173 -16.92 -35.42 5.77
CA PRO A 173 -17.06 -34.28 6.70
C PRO A 173 -15.70 -33.73 7.12
N LEU A 174 -15.53 -32.42 7.04
CA LEU A 174 -14.36 -31.77 7.58
C LEU A 174 -14.51 -31.66 9.10
N HIS A 175 -13.78 -32.50 9.84
CA HIS A 175 -13.66 -32.37 11.29
C HIS A 175 -12.75 -31.19 11.63
N PHE A 176 -13.34 -30.07 12.05
CA PHE A 176 -12.59 -28.97 12.60
C PHE A 176 -12.39 -29.19 14.08
N GLU A 177 -11.18 -29.55 14.48
CA GLU A 177 -10.82 -29.72 15.90
C GLU A 177 -9.91 -28.56 16.32
N TYR A 178 -10.27 -27.92 17.42
CA TYR A 178 -9.39 -26.92 18.04
C TYR A 178 -8.22 -27.61 18.75
N SER A 179 -7.03 -27.01 18.68
CA SER A 179 -5.84 -27.50 19.40
C SER A 179 -6.08 -27.66 20.91
N THR A 180 -6.98 -26.86 21.49
CA THR A 180 -7.42 -26.97 22.87
C THR A 180 -8.24 -28.22 23.17
N THR A 181 -8.81 -28.87 22.18
CA THR A 181 -9.62 -30.11 22.34
C THR A 181 -8.74 -31.36 22.28
N LYS A 182 -7.67 -31.33 21.51
CA LYS A 182 -6.73 -32.47 21.37
C LYS A 182 -5.61 -32.50 22.41
N GLY A 183 -5.38 -31.40 23.13
CA GLY A 183 -4.15 -31.20 23.90
C GLY A 183 -2.95 -30.96 22.98
N VAL A 184 -1.94 -30.28 23.50
CA VAL A 184 -0.62 -30.20 22.82
C VAL A 184 0.10 -31.51 23.09
N PRO A 185 0.65 -32.20 22.08
CA PRO A 185 1.42 -33.41 22.28
C PRO A 185 2.66 -33.18 23.11
#